data_ab479abf13a1c4dcaf4d5ae278a2e255
#
_entry.id   ab479abf13a1c4dcaf4d5ae278a2e255
#
_cell.length_a   1.000
_cell.length_b   1.000
_cell.length_c   1.000
_cell.angle_alpha   90.00
_cell.angle_beta   90.00
_cell.angle_gamma   90.00
#
_symmetry.space_group_name_H-M   'P 1'
#
loop_
_entity.id
_entity.type
_entity.pdbx_description
1 polymer ?
#
loop_
_entity_poly.entity_id
_entity_poly.type
_entity_poly.pdbx_seq_one_letter_code
_entity_poly.pdbx_strand_id
1 'polypeptide(L)'
;MPYDNVIAITYQGSSLPVVHHRCARGPNVFRHLETTYLTGAYVLDPIYQYHLRRERSGIFRLLDVAPDQFKRSHYYEWYYGLIGITDEISVVQTVGDDTTITVSMGKDRSSAQMFSWLDERRLRRHEAVIMTLLKAHWASGADPLSRQPRGLTITDGLIAAMRDRHSLTLSRRQAEVALLILQGHSSVSIGLNLSISPQTVKVYRKQLYHKCNLSSQAELFALTMPILQQISMLPTGKQRSSVTRAG
;
A
#
# COMPACT_ATOMS: atom_id res chain seq x y z
N MET A 1 1.84 -20.46 -16.91
CA MET A 1 1.46 -19.03 -17.12
C MET A 1 2.74 -18.22 -17.23
N PRO A 2 3.03 -17.62 -18.38
CA PRO A 2 4.22 -16.78 -18.52
C PRO A 2 4.01 -15.42 -17.80
N TYR A 3 5.02 -14.97 -17.06
CA TYR A 3 5.10 -13.65 -16.44
C TYR A 3 6.43 -12.99 -16.82
N ASP A 4 6.50 -11.66 -16.70
CA ASP A 4 7.69 -10.89 -17.02
C ASP A 4 8.49 -10.55 -15.76
N ASN A 5 7.78 -10.44 -14.63
CA ASN A 5 8.39 -10.21 -13.33
C ASN A 5 7.59 -10.90 -12.22
N VAL A 6 8.23 -11.14 -11.08
CA VAL A 6 7.63 -11.69 -9.87
C VAL A 6 8.30 -11.09 -8.66
N ILE A 7 7.50 -10.81 -7.63
CA ILE A 7 7.99 -10.35 -6.32
C ILE A 7 7.21 -11.04 -5.21
N ALA A 8 7.91 -11.46 -4.16
CA ALA A 8 7.34 -11.98 -2.93
C ALA A 8 7.59 -11.00 -1.78
N ILE A 9 6.52 -10.53 -1.16
CA ILE A 9 6.55 -9.53 -0.07
C ILE A 9 5.74 -10.05 1.11
N THR A 10 6.24 -9.82 2.32
CA THR A 10 5.47 -9.96 3.56
C THR A 10 5.12 -8.58 4.10
N TYR A 11 3.86 -8.39 4.41
CA TYR A 11 3.33 -7.27 5.17
C TYR A 11 2.97 -7.73 6.57
N GLN A 12 3.34 -6.96 7.59
CA GLN A 12 3.02 -7.26 8.98
C GLN A 12 2.55 -6.01 9.69
N GLY A 13 1.27 -5.95 10.01
CA GLY A 13 0.63 -4.77 10.57
C GLY A 13 0.93 -3.51 9.77
N SER A 14 1.44 -2.49 10.43
CA SER A 14 1.89 -1.24 9.81
C SER A 14 3.42 -1.16 9.65
N SER A 15 4.14 -2.28 9.81
CA SER A 15 5.59 -2.34 9.63
C SER A 15 6.00 -2.18 8.18
N LEU A 16 7.28 -1.89 7.95
CA LEU A 16 7.84 -1.86 6.59
C LEU A 16 7.66 -3.22 5.91
N PRO A 17 7.30 -3.24 4.62
CA PRO A 17 7.25 -4.47 3.85
C PRO A 17 8.61 -5.15 3.77
N VAL A 18 8.62 -6.47 3.86
CA VAL A 18 9.85 -7.27 3.71
C VAL A 18 9.81 -8.00 2.37
N VAL A 19 10.79 -7.73 1.52
CA VAL A 19 10.94 -8.39 0.22
C VAL A 19 11.78 -9.66 0.40
N HIS A 20 11.20 -10.83 0.09
CA HIS A 20 11.87 -12.12 0.18
C HIS A 20 12.48 -12.57 -1.13
N HIS A 21 11.83 -12.25 -2.24
CA HIS A 21 12.29 -12.62 -3.57
C HIS A 21 11.82 -11.60 -4.59
N ARG A 22 12.65 -11.37 -5.61
CA ARG A 22 12.27 -10.63 -6.80
C ARG A 22 13.03 -11.14 -8.02
N CYS A 23 12.37 -11.20 -9.15
CA CYS A 23 12.95 -11.53 -10.44
C CYS A 23 12.19 -10.78 -11.54
N ALA A 24 12.89 -10.18 -12.48
CA ALA A 24 12.30 -9.50 -13.63
C ALA A 24 13.13 -9.75 -14.90
N ARG A 25 12.44 -9.79 -16.04
CA ARG A 25 13.10 -9.84 -17.36
C ARG A 25 13.71 -8.48 -17.72
N GLY A 26 13.01 -7.40 -17.42
CA GLY A 26 13.43 -6.03 -17.68
C GLY A 26 14.09 -5.38 -16.47
N PRO A 27 15.04 -4.45 -16.65
CA PRO A 27 15.78 -3.83 -15.56
C PRO A 27 14.97 -2.78 -14.77
N ASN A 28 13.84 -2.31 -15.29
CA ASN A 28 13.17 -1.14 -14.76
C ASN A 28 12.17 -1.46 -13.64
N VAL A 29 11.56 -2.65 -13.64
CA VAL A 29 10.44 -2.99 -12.73
C VAL A 29 10.82 -2.82 -11.25
N PHE A 30 12.02 -3.26 -10.87
CA PHE A 30 12.49 -3.17 -9.48
C PHE A 30 13.54 -2.09 -9.23
N ARG A 31 13.79 -1.22 -10.23
CA ARG A 31 14.81 -0.16 -10.12
C ARG A 31 14.56 0.81 -8.97
N HIS A 32 13.30 1.08 -8.69
CA HIS A 32 12.85 2.03 -7.66
C HIS A 32 12.22 1.34 -6.45
N LEU A 33 12.46 0.04 -6.28
CA LEU A 33 11.86 -0.73 -5.18
C LEU A 33 12.33 -0.21 -3.82
N GLU A 34 13.64 -0.13 -3.60
CA GLU A 34 14.22 0.31 -2.34
C GLU A 34 14.08 1.81 -2.10
N THR A 35 14.26 2.61 -3.16
CA THR A 35 14.33 4.08 -3.04
C THR A 35 12.98 4.76 -3.07
N THR A 36 11.94 4.09 -3.57
CA THR A 36 10.62 4.70 -3.75
C THR A 36 9.51 3.87 -3.07
N TYR A 37 9.40 2.57 -3.43
CA TYR A 37 8.32 1.74 -2.91
C TYR A 37 8.47 1.50 -1.41
N LEU A 38 9.59 0.92 -0.98
CA LEU A 38 9.84 0.58 0.43
C LEU A 38 10.05 1.82 1.32
N THR A 39 10.33 2.97 0.74
CA THR A 39 10.43 4.22 1.51
C THR A 39 9.08 4.90 1.77
N GLY A 40 7.97 4.42 1.18
CA GLY A 40 6.66 4.99 1.50
C GLY A 40 5.59 4.85 0.42
N ALA A 41 5.93 4.61 -0.85
CA ALA A 41 4.94 4.48 -1.91
C ALA A 41 4.00 3.27 -1.68
N TYR A 42 4.48 2.21 -1.03
CA TYR A 42 3.68 1.03 -0.65
C TYR A 42 2.42 1.38 0.14
N VAL A 43 2.42 2.50 0.88
CA VAL A 43 1.27 2.97 1.65
C VAL A 43 0.05 3.23 0.75
N LEU A 44 0.27 3.57 -0.51
CA LEU A 44 -0.78 3.82 -1.50
C LEU A 44 -1.10 2.60 -2.37
N ASP A 45 -0.34 1.50 -2.21
CA ASP A 45 -0.50 0.29 -3.00
C ASP A 45 -1.79 -0.45 -2.64
N PRO A 46 -2.62 -0.86 -3.64
CA PRO A 46 -3.86 -1.60 -3.38
C PRO A 46 -3.65 -2.91 -2.64
N ILE A 47 -2.57 -3.63 -2.87
CA ILE A 47 -2.27 -4.90 -2.19
C ILE A 47 -1.92 -4.65 -0.72
N TYR A 48 -1.16 -3.60 -0.43
CA TYR A 48 -0.92 -3.20 0.97
C TYR A 48 -2.22 -2.77 1.67
N GLN A 49 -3.09 -2.02 0.99
CA GLN A 49 -4.40 -1.66 1.53
C GLN A 49 -5.28 -2.89 1.78
N TYR A 50 -5.18 -3.89 0.90
CA TYR A 50 -5.87 -5.18 1.05
C TYR A 50 -5.41 -5.89 2.33
N HIS A 51 -4.10 -5.91 2.61
CA HIS A 51 -3.53 -6.40 3.86
C HIS A 51 -4.08 -5.65 5.08
N LEU A 52 -4.06 -4.31 5.09
CA LEU A 52 -4.53 -3.51 6.23
C LEU A 52 -6.02 -3.73 6.55
N ARG A 53 -6.85 -4.01 5.54
CA ARG A 53 -8.27 -4.33 5.71
C ARG A 53 -8.51 -5.75 6.18
N ARG A 54 -7.47 -6.58 6.25
CA ARG A 54 -7.55 -8.01 6.62
C ARG A 54 -8.52 -8.77 5.73
N GLU A 55 -8.45 -8.51 4.44
CA GLU A 55 -9.28 -9.17 3.45
C GLU A 55 -8.91 -10.66 3.31
N ARG A 56 -9.78 -11.42 2.66
CA ARG A 56 -9.61 -12.87 2.51
C ARG A 56 -8.36 -13.24 1.70
N SER A 57 -7.73 -14.37 2.04
CA SER A 57 -6.70 -14.99 1.19
C SER A 57 -7.28 -15.39 -0.16
N GLY A 58 -6.48 -15.35 -1.22
CA GLY A 58 -6.95 -15.72 -2.55
C GLY A 58 -5.99 -15.26 -3.65
N ILE A 59 -6.45 -15.43 -4.89
CA ILE A 59 -5.77 -14.98 -6.10
C ILE A 59 -6.59 -13.85 -6.70
N PHE A 60 -5.97 -12.70 -6.93
CA PHE A 60 -6.65 -11.50 -7.39
C PHE A 60 -5.85 -10.81 -8.50
N ARG A 61 -6.54 -10.25 -9.46
CA ARG A 61 -5.94 -9.20 -10.31
C ARG A 61 -5.83 -7.93 -9.50
N LEU A 62 -4.76 -7.18 -9.73
CA LEU A 62 -4.56 -5.89 -9.07
C LEU A 62 -5.79 -4.98 -9.21
N LEU A 63 -6.37 -4.93 -10.41
CA LEU A 63 -7.51 -4.05 -10.70
C LEU A 63 -8.83 -4.50 -10.06
N ASP A 64 -8.97 -5.77 -9.65
CA ASP A 64 -10.16 -6.26 -8.96
C ASP A 64 -10.20 -5.79 -7.50
N VAL A 65 -9.03 -5.50 -6.93
CA VAL A 65 -8.87 -5.06 -5.53
C VAL A 65 -8.50 -3.57 -5.41
N ALA A 66 -8.09 -2.97 -6.52
CA ALA A 66 -7.73 -1.55 -6.57
C ALA A 66 -8.96 -0.63 -6.47
N PRO A 67 -8.79 0.60 -6.00
CA PRO A 67 -9.83 1.62 -6.00
C PRO A 67 -10.38 1.91 -7.41
N ASP A 68 -11.63 2.36 -7.47
CA ASP A 68 -12.39 2.57 -8.72
C ASP A 68 -11.76 3.57 -9.72
N GLN A 69 -10.93 4.49 -9.23
CA GLN A 69 -10.18 5.44 -10.06
C GLN A 69 -8.66 5.23 -10.00
N PHE A 70 -8.21 4.06 -9.57
CA PHE A 70 -6.79 3.76 -9.36
C PHE A 70 -5.93 4.12 -10.58
N LYS A 71 -6.31 3.72 -11.79
CA LYS A 71 -5.57 4.03 -13.03
C LYS A 71 -5.49 5.52 -13.37
N ARG A 72 -6.35 6.35 -12.78
CA ARG A 72 -6.36 7.82 -12.94
C ARG A 72 -5.69 8.53 -11.77
N SER A 73 -5.19 7.81 -10.78
CA SER A 73 -4.51 8.38 -9.63
C SER A 73 -3.10 8.83 -10.00
N HIS A 74 -2.62 9.89 -9.35
CA HIS A 74 -1.23 10.31 -9.50
C HIS A 74 -0.25 9.24 -9.02
N TYR A 75 -0.64 8.42 -8.05
CA TYR A 75 0.16 7.28 -7.62
C TYR A 75 0.37 6.28 -8.75
N TYR A 76 -0.68 5.91 -9.49
CA TYR A 76 -0.55 5.00 -10.62
C TYR A 76 0.34 5.57 -11.72
N GLU A 77 0.13 6.82 -12.13
CA GLU A 77 0.95 7.48 -13.16
C GLU A 77 2.41 7.59 -12.71
N TRP A 78 2.63 8.04 -11.49
CA TRP A 78 3.95 8.29 -10.93
C TRP A 78 4.73 7.01 -10.66
N TYR A 79 4.14 5.97 -10.06
CA TYR A 79 4.84 4.74 -9.67
C TYR A 79 4.69 3.63 -10.71
N TYR A 80 3.47 3.19 -11.04
CA TYR A 80 3.25 2.13 -12.03
C TYR A 80 3.67 2.55 -13.44
N GLY A 81 3.47 3.83 -13.80
CA GLY A 81 3.99 4.41 -15.04
C GLY A 81 5.51 4.36 -15.13
N LEU A 82 6.22 4.61 -14.02
CA LEU A 82 7.68 4.59 -13.94
C LEU A 82 8.24 3.17 -14.08
N ILE A 83 7.70 2.20 -13.33
CA ILE A 83 8.17 0.81 -13.34
C ILE A 83 7.66 0.00 -14.54
N GLY A 84 6.64 0.51 -15.24
CA GLY A 84 6.13 -0.04 -16.50
C GLY A 84 5.29 -1.30 -16.39
N ILE A 85 4.77 -1.64 -15.20
CA ILE A 85 3.83 -2.76 -15.03
C ILE A 85 2.51 -2.41 -15.75
N THR A 86 2.04 -3.34 -16.57
CA THR A 86 0.81 -3.21 -17.37
C THR A 86 -0.35 -4.05 -16.85
N ASP A 87 -0.03 -5.19 -16.21
CA ASP A 87 -1.01 -6.09 -15.60
C ASP A 87 -0.35 -6.88 -14.47
N GLU A 88 -1.12 -7.23 -13.43
CA GLU A 88 -0.61 -7.94 -12.26
C GLU A 88 -1.66 -8.89 -11.69
N ILE A 89 -1.22 -10.11 -11.36
CA ILE A 89 -1.98 -11.08 -10.57
C ILE A 89 -1.20 -11.37 -9.29
N SER A 90 -1.86 -11.18 -8.16
CA SER A 90 -1.30 -11.42 -6.84
C SER A 90 -1.95 -12.61 -6.16
N VAL A 91 -1.12 -13.48 -5.62
CA VAL A 91 -1.49 -14.49 -4.64
C VAL A 91 -1.32 -13.86 -3.27
N VAL A 92 -2.39 -13.83 -2.48
CA VAL A 92 -2.42 -13.18 -1.15
C VAL A 92 -2.78 -14.23 -0.12
N GLN A 93 -1.89 -14.49 0.84
CA GLN A 93 -2.10 -15.45 1.93
C GLN A 93 -1.92 -14.78 3.28
N THR A 94 -2.96 -14.76 4.09
CA THR A 94 -2.88 -14.32 5.49
C THR A 94 -2.35 -15.45 6.37
N VAL A 95 -1.38 -15.15 7.22
CA VAL A 95 -0.78 -16.08 8.18
C VAL A 95 -0.83 -15.45 9.56
N GLY A 96 -1.49 -16.13 10.51
CA GLY A 96 -1.75 -15.56 11.84
C GLY A 96 -2.67 -14.34 11.78
N ASP A 97 -2.56 -13.48 12.78
CA ASP A 97 -3.53 -12.38 12.99
C ASP A 97 -3.18 -11.10 12.22
N ASP A 98 -1.93 -10.90 11.82
CA ASP A 98 -1.46 -9.58 11.35
C ASP A 98 -0.38 -9.68 10.26
N THR A 99 -0.20 -10.85 9.66
CA THR A 99 0.81 -11.07 8.62
C THR A 99 0.14 -11.52 7.33
N THR A 100 0.50 -10.88 6.22
CA THR A 100 0.06 -11.26 4.88
C THR A 100 1.28 -11.44 3.99
N ILE A 101 1.31 -12.57 3.30
CA ILE A 101 2.32 -12.89 2.29
C ILE A 101 1.69 -12.68 0.93
N THR A 102 2.39 -12.02 0.07
CA THR A 102 1.98 -11.79 -1.31
C THR A 102 3.03 -12.30 -2.28
N VAL A 103 2.57 -12.95 -3.34
CA VAL A 103 3.40 -13.27 -4.50
C VAL A 103 2.72 -12.64 -5.71
N SER A 104 3.26 -11.51 -6.14
CA SER A 104 2.75 -10.76 -7.28
C SER A 104 3.52 -11.11 -8.53
N MET A 105 2.80 -11.52 -9.56
CA MET A 105 3.33 -11.80 -10.91
C MET A 105 2.86 -10.69 -11.84
N GLY A 106 3.79 -10.03 -12.51
CA GLY A 106 3.51 -8.89 -13.37
C GLY A 106 3.76 -9.18 -14.85
N LYS A 107 2.99 -8.47 -15.65
CA LYS A 107 3.27 -8.16 -17.05
C LYS A 107 3.78 -6.74 -17.14
N ASP A 108 4.79 -6.50 -17.96
CA ASP A 108 5.36 -5.18 -18.14
C ASP A 108 5.57 -4.83 -19.62
N ARG A 109 6.10 -3.65 -19.87
CA ARG A 109 6.31 -3.16 -21.25
C ARG A 109 7.28 -4.02 -22.06
N SER A 110 8.06 -4.91 -21.45
CA SER A 110 9.02 -5.77 -22.17
C SER A 110 8.32 -6.81 -23.07
N SER A 111 7.15 -7.31 -22.65
CA SER A 111 6.37 -8.27 -23.44
C SER A 111 5.19 -7.64 -24.17
N ALA A 112 4.76 -6.44 -23.78
CA ALA A 112 3.55 -5.77 -24.27
C ALA A 112 2.28 -6.65 -24.19
N GLN A 113 2.24 -7.60 -23.25
CA GLN A 113 1.17 -8.56 -23.06
C GLN A 113 0.40 -8.27 -21.77
N MET A 114 -0.80 -8.83 -21.66
CA MET A 114 -1.58 -8.90 -20.43
C MET A 114 -1.88 -10.35 -20.10
N PHE A 115 -2.25 -10.64 -18.86
CA PHE A 115 -2.73 -11.96 -18.50
C PHE A 115 -4.10 -12.23 -19.13
N SER A 116 -4.24 -13.37 -19.79
CA SER A 116 -5.53 -13.82 -20.29
C SER A 116 -6.41 -14.35 -19.13
N TRP A 117 -7.72 -14.46 -19.38
CA TRP A 117 -8.63 -15.15 -18.45
C TRP A 117 -8.23 -16.62 -18.23
N LEU A 118 -7.60 -17.24 -19.22
CA LEU A 118 -7.13 -18.62 -19.12
C LEU A 118 -5.93 -18.75 -18.18
N ASP A 119 -5.04 -17.76 -18.16
CA ASP A 119 -3.91 -17.70 -17.23
C ASP A 119 -4.40 -17.64 -15.79
N GLU A 120 -5.33 -16.75 -15.51
CA GLU A 120 -5.96 -16.62 -14.20
C GLU A 120 -6.69 -17.92 -13.78
N ARG A 121 -7.48 -18.51 -14.69
CA ARG A 121 -8.18 -19.77 -14.43
C ARG A 121 -7.22 -20.92 -14.14
N ARG A 122 -6.09 -20.99 -14.84
CA ARG A 122 -5.05 -22.00 -14.58
C ARG A 122 -4.46 -21.83 -13.19
N LEU A 123 -4.15 -20.60 -12.81
CA LEU A 123 -3.61 -20.30 -11.49
C LEU A 123 -4.63 -20.63 -10.39
N ARG A 124 -5.90 -20.23 -10.54
CA ARG A 124 -6.97 -20.53 -9.59
C ARG A 124 -7.23 -22.03 -9.43
N ARG A 125 -7.02 -22.84 -10.47
CA ARG A 125 -7.13 -24.30 -10.36
C ARG A 125 -6.19 -24.89 -9.31
N HIS A 126 -5.05 -24.26 -9.09
CA HIS A 126 -4.03 -24.70 -8.12
C HIS A 126 -4.02 -23.85 -6.83
N GLU A 127 -5.03 -23.01 -6.64
CA GLU A 127 -5.11 -22.07 -5.52
C GLU A 127 -4.92 -22.76 -4.16
N ALA A 128 -5.65 -23.84 -3.89
CA ALA A 128 -5.56 -24.56 -2.61
C ALA A 128 -4.14 -25.08 -2.32
N VAL A 129 -3.46 -25.60 -3.34
CA VAL A 129 -2.09 -26.12 -3.21
C VAL A 129 -1.12 -24.95 -2.96
N ILE A 130 -1.24 -23.87 -3.73
CA ILE A 130 -0.38 -22.69 -3.59
C ILE A 130 -0.53 -22.08 -2.19
N MET A 131 -1.78 -21.91 -1.72
CA MET A 131 -2.06 -21.37 -0.38
C MET A 131 -1.49 -22.25 0.73
N THR A 132 -1.62 -23.56 0.60
CA THR A 132 -1.08 -24.52 1.56
C THR A 132 0.45 -24.44 1.62
N LEU A 133 1.12 -24.40 0.47
CA LEU A 133 2.58 -24.28 0.40
C LEU A 133 3.09 -22.96 0.97
N LEU A 134 2.45 -21.83 0.64
CA LEU A 134 2.78 -20.53 1.22
C LEU A 134 2.62 -20.54 2.73
N LYS A 135 1.50 -21.03 3.22
CA LYS A 135 1.22 -21.13 4.66
C LYS A 135 2.27 -22.01 5.36
N ALA A 136 2.57 -23.19 4.81
CA ALA A 136 3.56 -24.10 5.39
C ALA A 136 4.98 -23.49 5.40
N HIS A 137 5.38 -22.85 4.30
CA HIS A 137 6.71 -22.23 4.19
C HIS A 137 6.90 -21.14 5.25
N TRP A 138 5.92 -20.26 5.42
CA TRP A 138 6.02 -19.17 6.39
C TRP A 138 5.71 -19.57 7.83
N ALA A 139 4.89 -20.61 8.06
CA ALA A 139 4.69 -21.15 9.41
C ALA A 139 5.98 -21.73 9.99
N SER A 140 6.85 -22.30 9.13
CA SER A 140 8.16 -22.86 9.54
C SER A 140 9.21 -21.77 9.76
N GLY A 141 9.08 -20.61 9.14
CA GLY A 141 10.05 -19.51 9.17
C GLY A 141 9.56 -18.26 9.88
N ALA A 142 8.43 -18.32 10.57
CA ALA A 142 7.94 -17.19 11.34
C ALA A 142 8.92 -16.86 12.46
N ASP A 143 9.81 -15.90 12.19
CA ASP A 143 10.71 -15.32 13.17
C ASP A 143 9.85 -14.68 14.28
N PRO A 144 9.96 -15.14 15.54
CA PRO A 144 9.18 -14.59 16.66
C PRO A 144 9.53 -13.13 16.98
N LEU A 145 10.54 -12.56 16.30
CA LEU A 145 11.11 -11.25 16.62
C LEU A 145 10.26 -10.06 16.16
N SER A 146 9.14 -10.25 15.51
CA SER A 146 8.42 -9.12 14.93
C SER A 146 7.03 -8.84 15.53
N ARG A 147 6.80 -9.15 16.81
CA ARG A 147 5.72 -8.47 17.55
C ARG A 147 6.15 -7.05 17.88
N GLN A 148 6.28 -6.22 16.85
CA GLN A 148 6.43 -4.79 17.09
C GLN A 148 5.10 -4.24 17.63
N PRO A 149 5.14 -3.38 18.68
CA PRO A 149 3.93 -2.74 19.17
C PRO A 149 3.28 -1.97 18.04
N ARG A 150 1.95 -1.96 17.98
CA ARG A 150 1.16 -1.20 17.00
C ARG A 150 1.66 0.25 17.01
N GLY A 151 2.41 0.61 15.99
CA GLY A 151 2.85 1.98 15.76
C GLY A 151 1.64 2.90 15.49
N LEU A 152 1.90 4.20 15.42
CA LEU A 152 0.91 5.17 14.97
C LEU A 152 0.35 4.73 13.61
N THR A 153 -0.97 4.83 13.44
CA THR A 153 -1.55 4.56 12.12
C THR A 153 -1.00 5.57 11.10
N ILE A 154 -1.00 5.20 9.82
CA ILE A 154 -0.60 6.13 8.74
C ILE A 154 -1.39 7.44 8.82
N THR A 155 -2.67 7.37 9.15
CA THR A 155 -3.53 8.53 9.36
C THR A 155 -3.03 9.42 10.50
N ASP A 156 -2.69 8.83 11.64
CA ASP A 156 -2.20 9.58 12.80
C ASP A 156 -0.80 10.18 12.52
N GLY A 157 0.05 9.43 11.82
CA GLY A 157 1.34 9.92 11.35
C GLY A 157 1.21 11.10 10.39
N LEU A 158 0.27 11.04 9.44
CA LEU A 158 -0.01 12.14 8.52
C LEU A 158 -0.50 13.38 9.27
N ILE A 159 -1.43 13.24 10.22
CA ILE A 159 -1.92 14.35 11.03
C ILE A 159 -0.78 15.01 11.82
N ALA A 160 0.05 14.21 12.48
CA ALA A 160 1.18 14.71 13.25
C ALA A 160 2.18 15.47 12.35
N ALA A 161 2.59 14.87 11.25
CA ALA A 161 3.56 15.48 10.34
C ALA A 161 3.04 16.74 9.65
N MET A 162 1.75 16.79 9.28
CA MET A 162 1.12 18.00 8.73
C MET A 162 1.13 19.15 9.73
N ARG A 163 0.85 18.86 11.01
CA ARG A 163 0.93 19.86 12.07
C ARG A 163 2.35 20.35 12.30
N ASP A 164 3.30 19.42 12.40
CA ASP A 164 4.66 19.73 12.85
C ASP A 164 5.50 20.43 11.75
N ARG A 165 5.22 20.15 10.46
CA ARG A 165 6.00 20.70 9.34
C ARG A 165 5.33 21.85 8.60
N HIS A 166 4.02 21.82 8.52
CA HIS A 166 3.25 22.79 7.74
C HIS A 166 2.36 23.68 8.62
N SER A 167 2.38 23.46 9.96
CA SER A 167 1.47 24.14 10.88
C SER A 167 -0.02 23.96 10.53
N LEU A 168 -0.35 22.84 9.87
CA LEU A 168 -1.68 22.51 9.38
C LEU A 168 -2.32 21.43 10.25
N THR A 169 -3.36 21.78 10.98
CA THR A 169 -4.10 20.82 11.82
C THR A 169 -5.21 20.15 10.99
N LEU A 170 -5.00 18.93 10.54
CA LEU A 170 -6.05 18.13 9.89
C LEU A 170 -6.91 17.42 10.94
N SER A 171 -8.22 17.38 10.72
CA SER A 171 -9.06 16.43 11.45
C SER A 171 -8.79 15.00 10.95
N ARG A 172 -9.12 14.00 11.80
CA ARG A 172 -8.97 12.59 11.40
C ARG A 172 -9.70 12.30 10.09
N ARG A 173 -10.94 12.79 9.93
CA ARG A 173 -11.72 12.63 8.70
C ARG A 173 -11.08 13.31 7.49
N GLN A 174 -10.47 14.47 7.66
CA GLN A 174 -9.75 15.12 6.54
C GLN A 174 -8.52 14.31 6.13
N ALA A 175 -7.78 13.75 7.07
CA ALA A 175 -6.62 12.90 6.78
C ALA A 175 -7.02 11.57 6.11
N GLU A 176 -8.09 10.91 6.58
CA GLU A 176 -8.64 9.71 5.95
C GLU A 176 -9.09 9.98 4.51
N VAL A 177 -9.81 11.08 4.27
CA VAL A 177 -10.23 11.50 2.92
C VAL A 177 -9.01 11.79 2.05
N ALA A 178 -7.98 12.46 2.57
CA ALA A 178 -6.74 12.72 1.82
C ALA A 178 -6.07 11.42 1.35
N LEU A 179 -5.89 10.45 2.26
CA LEU A 179 -5.28 9.15 1.93
C LEU A 179 -6.09 8.40 0.87
N LEU A 180 -7.41 8.34 1.01
CA LEU A 180 -8.27 7.65 0.04
C LEU A 180 -8.26 8.34 -1.34
N ILE A 181 -8.16 9.67 -1.40
CA ILE A 181 -7.95 10.40 -2.67
C ILE A 181 -6.64 9.98 -3.32
N LEU A 182 -5.54 9.93 -2.55
CA LEU A 182 -4.22 9.56 -3.05
C LEU A 182 -4.15 8.11 -3.54
N GLN A 183 -4.90 7.21 -2.90
CA GLN A 183 -5.05 5.81 -3.31
C GLN A 183 -5.88 5.66 -4.60
N GLY A 184 -6.63 6.67 -5.01
CA GLY A 184 -7.42 6.65 -6.24
C GLY A 184 -8.89 6.28 -6.03
N HIS A 185 -9.47 6.56 -4.87
CA HIS A 185 -10.91 6.40 -4.63
C HIS A 185 -11.70 7.61 -5.15
N SER A 186 -12.84 7.35 -5.82
CA SER A 186 -13.84 8.38 -6.12
C SER A 186 -14.58 8.85 -4.86
N SER A 187 -15.31 9.96 -4.95
CA SER A 187 -16.13 10.42 -3.81
C SER A 187 -17.19 9.40 -3.39
N VAL A 188 -17.69 8.58 -4.32
CA VAL A 188 -18.62 7.49 -4.01
C VAL A 188 -17.90 6.39 -3.23
N SER A 189 -16.76 5.95 -3.73
CA SER A 189 -15.95 4.92 -3.08
C SER A 189 -15.44 5.36 -1.70
N ILE A 190 -15.01 6.63 -1.54
CA ILE A 190 -14.64 7.21 -0.23
C ILE A 190 -15.85 7.19 0.72
N GLY A 191 -17.03 7.57 0.22
CA GLY A 191 -18.27 7.56 1.01
C GLY A 191 -18.58 6.17 1.56
N LEU A 192 -18.45 5.13 0.73
CA LEU A 192 -18.63 3.74 1.15
C LEU A 192 -17.59 3.31 2.21
N ASN A 193 -16.31 3.63 1.98
CA ASN A 193 -15.23 3.29 2.92
C ASN A 193 -15.41 3.96 4.29
N LEU A 194 -15.88 5.19 4.32
CA LEU A 194 -16.01 5.98 5.56
C LEU A 194 -17.43 5.98 6.16
N SER A 195 -18.39 5.30 5.52
CA SER A 195 -19.81 5.26 5.90
C SER A 195 -20.44 6.66 5.98
N ILE A 196 -20.16 7.51 4.97
CA ILE A 196 -20.71 8.87 4.83
C ILE A 196 -21.21 9.10 3.40
N SER A 197 -22.04 10.12 3.21
CA SER A 197 -22.54 10.45 1.86
C SER A 197 -21.42 10.96 0.93
N PRO A 198 -21.51 10.72 -0.40
CA PRO A 198 -20.58 11.32 -1.35
C PRO A 198 -20.56 12.84 -1.29
N GLN A 199 -21.69 13.46 -0.92
CA GLN A 199 -21.77 14.90 -0.72
C GLN A 199 -20.94 15.36 0.47
N THR A 200 -20.98 14.61 1.58
CA THR A 200 -20.13 14.85 2.77
C THR A 200 -18.66 14.72 2.42
N VAL A 201 -18.29 13.74 1.57
CA VAL A 201 -16.91 13.61 1.06
C VAL A 201 -16.48 14.85 0.29
N LYS A 202 -17.33 15.40 -0.59
CA LYS A 202 -17.03 16.64 -1.33
C LYS A 202 -16.81 17.82 -0.38
N VAL A 203 -17.56 17.90 0.72
CA VAL A 203 -17.35 18.94 1.75
C VAL A 203 -15.97 18.78 2.40
N TYR A 204 -15.60 17.56 2.87
CA TYR A 204 -14.29 17.31 3.44
C TYR A 204 -13.15 17.59 2.46
N ARG A 205 -13.31 17.21 1.20
CA ARG A 205 -12.33 17.51 0.14
C ARG A 205 -12.16 19.01 -0.05
N LYS A 206 -13.26 19.78 -0.14
CA LYS A 206 -13.21 21.25 -0.23
C LYS A 206 -12.50 21.87 0.97
N GLN A 207 -12.84 21.44 2.18
CA GLN A 207 -12.21 21.92 3.41
C GLN A 207 -10.71 21.59 3.45
N LEU A 208 -10.33 20.35 3.06
CA LEU A 208 -8.94 19.90 2.98
C LEU A 208 -8.15 20.78 2.01
N TYR A 209 -8.66 20.96 0.79
CA TYR A 209 -8.00 21.74 -0.24
C TYR A 209 -7.84 23.21 0.17
N HIS A 210 -8.88 23.81 0.72
CA HIS A 210 -8.82 25.17 1.23
C HIS A 210 -7.79 25.30 2.38
N LYS A 211 -7.83 24.37 3.36
CA LYS A 211 -6.93 24.40 4.52
C LYS A 211 -5.46 24.25 4.13
N CYS A 212 -5.17 23.39 3.13
CA CYS A 212 -3.82 23.15 2.63
C CYS A 212 -3.41 24.11 1.50
N ASN A 213 -4.28 25.05 1.13
CA ASN A 213 -4.08 25.96 0.00
C ASN A 213 -3.75 25.22 -1.31
N LEU A 214 -4.55 24.17 -1.63
CA LEU A 214 -4.36 23.33 -2.80
C LEU A 214 -5.53 23.52 -3.79
N SER A 215 -5.21 23.38 -5.08
CA SER A 215 -6.16 23.48 -6.19
C SER A 215 -6.39 22.16 -6.92
N SER A 216 -5.47 21.20 -6.76
CA SER A 216 -5.48 19.94 -7.51
C SER A 216 -5.08 18.72 -6.70
N GLN A 217 -5.42 17.53 -7.22
CA GLN A 217 -4.98 16.26 -6.64
C GLN A 217 -3.45 16.07 -6.78
N ALA A 218 -2.85 16.63 -7.83
CA ALA A 218 -1.41 16.62 -8.03
C ALA A 218 -0.69 17.36 -6.90
N GLU A 219 -1.19 18.53 -6.50
CA GLU A 219 -0.63 19.30 -5.39
C GLU A 219 -0.81 18.58 -4.05
N LEU A 220 -1.96 17.91 -3.83
CA LEU A 220 -2.15 17.06 -2.65
C LEU A 220 -1.13 15.93 -2.62
N PHE A 221 -0.88 15.27 -3.76
CA PHE A 221 0.12 14.21 -3.88
C PHE A 221 1.53 14.76 -3.61
N ALA A 222 1.91 15.87 -4.22
CA ALA A 222 3.23 16.49 -4.03
C ALA A 222 3.47 16.91 -2.56
N LEU A 223 2.43 17.41 -1.88
CA LEU A 223 2.51 17.78 -0.47
C LEU A 223 2.68 16.56 0.45
N THR A 224 1.94 15.47 0.17
CA THR A 224 1.82 14.35 1.12
C THR A 224 2.85 13.25 0.90
N MET A 225 3.35 13.01 -0.32
CA MET A 225 4.31 11.93 -0.59
C MET A 225 5.59 12.01 0.23
N PRO A 226 6.28 13.17 0.37
CA PRO A 226 7.44 13.28 1.22
C PRO A 226 7.14 12.97 2.70
N ILE A 227 5.92 13.28 3.15
CA ILE A 227 5.46 12.98 4.51
C ILE A 227 5.27 11.47 4.69
N LEU A 228 4.59 10.81 3.74
CA LEU A 228 4.38 9.36 3.79
C LEU A 228 5.71 8.59 3.77
N GLN A 229 6.66 9.02 2.95
CA GLN A 229 8.00 8.46 2.92
C GLN A 229 8.70 8.54 4.27
N GLN A 230 8.58 9.68 4.95
CA GLN A 230 9.22 9.85 6.24
C GLN A 230 8.53 9.06 7.36
N ILE A 231 7.18 9.02 7.38
CA ILE A 231 6.43 8.23 8.37
C ILE A 231 6.84 6.76 8.29
N SER A 232 7.03 6.26 7.08
CA SER A 232 7.48 4.90 6.82
C SER A 232 8.91 4.61 7.32
N MET A 233 9.77 5.62 7.38
CA MET A 233 11.17 5.49 7.84
C MET A 233 11.35 5.67 9.36
N LEU A 234 10.34 6.20 10.07
CA LEU A 234 10.46 6.36 11.51
C LEU A 234 10.41 4.99 12.19
N PRO A 235 11.41 4.62 13.02
CA PRO A 235 11.34 3.41 13.81
C PRO A 235 10.11 3.49 14.71
N THR A 236 9.26 2.48 14.63
CA THR A 236 8.10 2.30 15.51
C THR A 236 8.60 1.99 16.92
N GLY A 237 8.95 3.00 17.71
CA GLY A 237 9.39 2.83 19.08
C GLY A 237 10.44 3.85 19.52
N LYS A 238 10.03 5.09 19.83
CA LYS A 238 10.82 5.91 20.75
C LYS A 238 10.73 5.30 22.15
N GLN A 239 11.74 4.53 22.53
CA GLN A 239 12.11 4.41 23.95
C GLN A 239 12.36 5.84 24.48
N ARG A 240 11.45 6.34 25.29
CA ARG A 240 11.77 7.45 26.19
C ARG A 240 12.85 6.92 27.15
N SER A 241 14.08 7.24 26.87
CA SER A 241 15.15 7.13 27.85
C SER A 241 14.77 8.00 29.04
N SER A 242 14.29 7.36 30.11
CA SER A 242 14.23 7.94 31.45
C SER A 242 15.69 8.16 31.86
N VAL A 243 16.15 9.38 31.73
CA VAL A 243 17.35 9.85 32.44
C VAL A 243 16.98 9.91 33.91
N THR A 244 17.29 8.84 34.62
CA THR A 244 17.32 8.84 36.10
C THR A 244 18.49 9.72 36.48
N ARG A 245 18.21 10.94 36.94
CA ARG A 245 19.15 11.73 37.73
C ARG A 245 19.33 11.00 39.07
N ALA A 246 20.47 10.36 39.28
CA ALA A 246 20.94 10.07 40.61
C ALA A 246 21.58 11.35 41.16
N GLY A 247 20.99 11.87 42.25
CA GLY A 247 21.64 12.78 43.17
C GLY A 247 22.36 12.02 44.25
#